data_3fe25fac365320989d4d7246c3e474d2
#
_entry.id   3fe25fac365320989d4d7246c3e474d2
#
_cell.length_a   1.000
_cell.length_b   1.000
_cell.length_c   1.000
_cell.angle_alpha   90.00
_cell.angle_beta   90.00
_cell.angle_gamma   90.00
#
_symmetry.space_group_name_H-M   'P 1'
#
loop_
_entity.id
_entity.type
_entity.pdbx_description
1 polymer ?
#
loop_
_entity_poly.entity_id
_entity_poly.type
_entity_poly.pdbx_seq_one_letter_code
_entity_poly.pdbx_strand_id
1 'polypeptide(L)'
;MEPTPPEGPWAERLFPPPTDHGIAEPDRAATNVPSGTGTDSGDVAGATGERWYEGGGRIGEKAHREIVIYPPTRGLATQGDPFEPVKIGVLVDMDIGQLLADWLDPTILAIEDAMNEGVYDRPVQLVVADARGLPRENFLKCRKGYEWLVDQGCVVVLGPMISDNCLQLQSLINERHCSSIGWTGAWRFSSDYCFTVANGDIPTEGVMCAQWLAGKGFKKVGMFWEQGSSGRDYADFFREEAQRLGITITREVRLGPNPRGLVDHLSAMREAGSEGIYYGGYGYATFHFAKAFAELGWDPPRVMGTAFMFYSNSNEWAAGLEGWHGVDQLGEDGANANYNAMIDRFQKRFGRVSRNVVVALAYDTARAAIHGIANAAMATPEEVRNGLERIRWMPATNGGPSCYVQFGPHDHKGYKGDFLTIRELRDGELRFDGYHRPEWPSNG
;
A
#
# COMPACT_ATOMS: atom_id res chain seq x y z
N MET A 1 23.98 -29.62 -2.89
CA MET A 1 23.02 -29.30 -3.97
C MET A 1 22.47 -27.93 -3.65
N GLU A 2 22.76 -26.93 -4.46
CA GLU A 2 22.14 -25.63 -4.29
C GLU A 2 20.62 -25.76 -4.49
N PRO A 3 19.81 -25.16 -3.63
CA PRO A 3 18.36 -25.22 -3.79
C PRO A 3 17.97 -24.48 -5.08
N THR A 4 17.24 -25.14 -5.93
CA THR A 4 16.65 -24.56 -7.15
C THR A 4 15.68 -23.44 -6.68
N PRO A 5 15.81 -22.22 -7.22
CA PRO A 5 14.84 -21.16 -6.92
C PRO A 5 13.44 -21.59 -7.43
N PRO A 6 12.38 -21.09 -6.82
CA PRO A 6 11.02 -21.40 -7.25
C PRO A 6 10.86 -21.03 -8.73
N GLU A 7 10.33 -21.95 -9.54
CA GLU A 7 10.12 -21.76 -10.97
C GLU A 7 8.82 -20.97 -11.21
N GLY A 8 8.94 -19.84 -11.90
CA GLY A 8 7.80 -19.06 -12.36
C GLY A 8 8.20 -17.65 -12.78
N PRO A 9 7.46 -17.00 -13.69
CA PRO A 9 7.80 -15.67 -14.23
C PRO A 9 7.95 -14.57 -13.18
N TRP A 10 7.37 -14.76 -12.01
CA TRP A 10 7.46 -13.83 -10.86
C TRP A 10 8.73 -14.01 -10.06
N ALA A 11 9.29 -15.23 -9.99
CA ALA A 11 10.53 -15.51 -9.26
C ALA A 11 11.70 -14.77 -9.90
N GLU A 12 11.75 -14.69 -11.22
CA GLU A 12 12.75 -13.93 -11.96
C GLU A 12 12.58 -12.41 -11.79
N ARG A 13 11.36 -11.92 -11.54
CA ARG A 13 11.09 -10.49 -11.33
C ARG A 13 11.43 -10.02 -9.93
N LEU A 14 11.25 -10.87 -8.93
CA LEU A 14 11.54 -10.54 -7.52
C LEU A 14 12.93 -10.94 -7.08
N PHE A 15 13.50 -11.94 -7.76
CA PHE A 15 14.81 -12.49 -7.48
C PHE A 15 15.59 -12.65 -8.80
N PRO A 16 15.93 -11.54 -9.48
CA PRO A 16 16.74 -11.65 -10.69
C PRO A 16 18.03 -12.40 -10.36
N PRO A 17 18.53 -13.23 -11.28
CA PRO A 17 19.84 -13.87 -11.10
C PRO A 17 20.89 -12.79 -10.81
N PRO A 18 21.92 -13.10 -9.99
CA PRO A 18 22.96 -12.15 -9.68
C PRO A 18 23.62 -11.68 -10.97
N THR A 19 23.32 -10.47 -11.39
CA THR A 19 24.02 -9.81 -12.48
C THR A 19 25.39 -9.42 -11.96
N ASP A 20 26.44 -9.83 -12.67
CA ASP A 20 27.78 -9.29 -12.50
C ASP A 20 27.67 -7.75 -12.51
N HIS A 21 28.04 -7.12 -11.41
CA HIS A 21 28.03 -5.66 -11.28
C HIS A 21 29.14 -5.03 -12.12
N GLY A 22 28.98 -5.10 -13.43
CA GLY A 22 29.57 -4.13 -14.31
C GLY A 22 28.78 -2.84 -14.13
N ILE A 23 29.44 -1.80 -13.61
CA ILE A 23 28.91 -0.44 -13.54
C ILE A 23 28.57 -0.02 -14.97
N ALA A 24 27.33 -0.15 -15.39
CA ALA A 24 26.87 0.40 -16.65
C ALA A 24 26.82 1.92 -16.50
N GLU A 25 27.61 2.63 -17.32
CA GLU A 25 27.53 4.07 -17.46
C GLU A 25 26.09 4.50 -17.76
N PRO A 26 25.62 5.64 -17.24
CA PRO A 26 24.27 6.13 -17.49
C PRO A 26 24.11 6.43 -18.99
N ASP A 27 23.15 5.78 -19.60
CA ASP A 27 22.77 5.94 -21.00
C ASP A 27 22.41 7.40 -21.28
N ARG A 28 23.24 8.12 -22.05
CA ARG A 28 23.09 9.52 -22.43
C ARG A 28 22.06 9.74 -23.55
N ALA A 29 21.17 8.79 -23.81
CA ALA A 29 20.23 8.85 -24.91
C ALA A 29 18.76 8.80 -24.46
N ALA A 30 18.30 9.81 -23.72
CA ALA A 30 16.86 10.06 -23.58
C ALA A 30 16.56 11.56 -23.39
N THR A 31 17.09 12.39 -24.26
CA THR A 31 16.58 13.76 -24.47
C THR A 31 15.83 13.82 -25.79
N ASN A 32 14.75 13.08 -25.90
CA ASN A 32 13.71 13.36 -26.90
C ASN A 32 12.36 13.08 -26.23
N VAL A 33 11.83 14.13 -25.60
CA VAL A 33 10.41 14.20 -25.27
C VAL A 33 9.69 14.52 -26.59
N PRO A 34 8.90 13.62 -27.15
CA PRO A 34 8.02 14.01 -28.25
C PRO A 34 6.93 14.91 -27.66
N SER A 35 6.89 16.15 -28.10
CA SER A 35 5.71 17.00 -27.97
C SER A 35 4.61 16.43 -28.86
N GLY A 36 3.88 15.46 -28.33
CA GLY A 36 2.72 14.83 -28.96
C GLY A 36 1.50 15.11 -28.12
N THR A 37 0.80 16.19 -28.43
CA THR A 37 -0.61 16.38 -28.06
C THR A 37 -1.43 15.32 -28.78
N GLY A 38 -1.50 14.13 -28.21
CA GLY A 38 -2.40 13.06 -28.63
C GLY A 38 -3.45 12.90 -27.54
N THR A 39 -4.54 13.65 -27.64
CA THR A 39 -5.79 13.39 -26.93
C THR A 39 -6.37 12.09 -27.46
N ASP A 40 -5.95 10.96 -26.91
CA ASP A 40 -6.66 9.72 -27.10
C ASP A 40 -7.74 9.64 -26.01
N SER A 41 -8.89 10.26 -26.30
CA SER A 41 -10.12 10.10 -25.52
C SER A 41 -10.70 8.73 -25.76
N GLY A 42 -9.99 7.70 -25.29
CA GLY A 42 -10.50 6.33 -25.29
C GLY A 42 -11.61 6.22 -24.26
N ASP A 43 -12.82 6.07 -24.74
CA ASP A 43 -14.02 5.69 -24.00
C ASP A 43 -13.70 4.55 -23.03
N VAL A 44 -13.61 4.86 -21.74
CA VAL A 44 -13.47 3.85 -20.68
C VAL A 44 -14.82 3.16 -20.40
N ALA A 45 -15.90 3.66 -20.99
CA ALA A 45 -17.23 3.11 -20.86
C ALA A 45 -17.58 2.23 -22.07
N GLY A 46 -17.41 0.92 -21.95
CA GLY A 46 -18.13 -0.06 -22.78
C GLY A 46 -17.37 -0.85 -23.82
N ALA A 47 -16.05 -0.85 -23.85
CA ALA A 47 -15.31 -1.73 -24.75
C ALA A 47 -14.74 -2.94 -23.98
N THR A 48 -15.06 -4.13 -24.46
CA THR A 48 -14.37 -5.39 -24.20
C THR A 48 -12.97 -5.38 -24.86
N GLY A 49 -12.17 -4.34 -24.60
CA GLY A 49 -10.81 -4.19 -25.08
C GLY A 49 -9.85 -4.29 -23.89
N GLU A 50 -8.71 -4.92 -24.10
CA GLU A 50 -7.62 -5.00 -23.13
C GLU A 50 -7.34 -3.59 -22.58
N ARG A 51 -7.52 -3.43 -21.27
CA ARG A 51 -7.14 -2.20 -20.60
C ARG A 51 -5.63 -2.05 -20.74
N TRP A 52 -5.15 -0.89 -21.13
CA TRP A 52 -3.75 -0.65 -21.43
C TRP A 52 -2.79 -1.01 -20.28
N TYR A 53 -3.28 -1.05 -19.04
CA TYR A 53 -2.53 -1.43 -17.84
C TYR A 53 -2.66 -2.92 -17.47
N GLU A 54 -3.49 -3.69 -18.17
CA GLU A 54 -3.64 -5.14 -17.99
C GLU A 54 -2.69 -5.95 -18.88
N GLY A 55 -2.26 -5.38 -20.01
CA GLY A 55 -1.27 -6.01 -20.86
C GLY A 55 0.12 -5.94 -20.23
N GLY A 56 0.78 -7.10 -20.04
CA GLY A 56 2.13 -7.23 -19.49
C GLY A 56 3.24 -6.61 -20.35
N GLY A 57 3.00 -5.43 -20.91
CA GLY A 57 3.97 -4.65 -21.67
C GLY A 57 5.12 -4.17 -20.77
N ARG A 58 6.34 -4.29 -21.26
CA ARG A 58 7.54 -3.84 -20.55
C ARG A 58 7.38 -2.38 -20.11
N ILE A 59 7.58 -2.14 -18.83
CA ILE A 59 7.66 -0.84 -18.20
C ILE A 59 8.79 -0.05 -18.89
N GLY A 60 8.47 1.04 -19.57
CA GLY A 60 9.47 1.89 -20.20
C GLY A 60 9.00 2.74 -21.37
N GLU A 61 8.03 2.27 -22.15
CA GLU A 61 7.64 2.95 -23.40
C GLU A 61 6.29 3.67 -23.37
N LYS A 62 5.48 3.51 -22.28
CA LYS A 62 4.16 4.15 -22.13
C LYS A 62 3.92 4.65 -20.71
N ALA A 63 4.92 5.32 -20.14
CA ALA A 63 4.98 5.61 -18.70
C ALA A 63 3.99 6.67 -18.18
N HIS A 64 3.30 7.41 -19.07
CA HIS A 64 2.47 8.54 -18.67
C HIS A 64 1.14 8.50 -19.41
N ARG A 65 0.02 8.35 -18.71
CA ARG A 65 -1.30 8.35 -19.31
C ARG A 65 -2.28 9.21 -18.54
N GLU A 66 -3.24 9.71 -19.28
CA GLU A 66 -4.29 10.59 -18.82
C GLU A 66 -5.63 9.89 -18.97
N ILE A 67 -6.42 9.88 -17.90
CA ILE A 67 -7.78 9.34 -17.89
C ILE A 67 -8.70 10.47 -17.46
N VAL A 68 -9.66 10.85 -18.30
CA VAL A 68 -10.63 11.90 -17.95
C VAL A 68 -11.95 11.27 -17.53
N ILE A 69 -12.42 11.65 -16.34
CA ILE A 69 -13.70 11.20 -15.76
C ILE A 69 -14.64 12.40 -15.78
N TYR A 70 -15.77 12.24 -16.45
CA TYR A 70 -16.80 13.27 -16.55
C TYR A 70 -17.92 13.02 -15.54
N PRO A 71 -18.49 14.08 -14.95
CA PRO A 71 -19.67 13.92 -14.10
C PRO A 71 -20.84 13.37 -14.94
N PRO A 72 -21.73 12.57 -14.31
CA PRO A 72 -22.93 12.12 -14.99
C PRO A 72 -23.72 13.35 -15.43
N THR A 73 -24.16 13.35 -16.69
CA THR A 73 -24.86 14.48 -17.30
C THR A 73 -26.14 14.83 -16.53
N ARG A 74 -26.04 15.73 -15.60
CA ARG A 74 -27.19 16.43 -15.00
C ARG A 74 -27.46 17.75 -15.73
N GLY A 75 -27.24 17.79 -17.04
CA GLY A 75 -27.60 18.91 -17.91
C GLY A 75 -26.62 20.10 -17.94
N LEU A 76 -25.47 20.05 -17.26
CA LEU A 76 -24.56 21.19 -17.13
C LEU A 76 -23.13 20.97 -17.66
N ALA A 77 -22.66 19.75 -17.85
CA ALA A 77 -21.34 19.46 -18.40
C ALA A 77 -21.45 18.45 -19.54
N THR A 78 -21.44 18.93 -20.76
CA THR A 78 -21.31 18.10 -21.96
C THR A 78 -19.88 18.18 -22.48
N GLN A 79 -19.47 17.19 -23.26
CA GLN A 79 -18.22 17.20 -24.00
C GLN A 79 -18.15 18.54 -24.81
N GLY A 80 -17.24 19.45 -24.40
CA GLY A 80 -17.17 20.80 -24.96
C GLY A 80 -17.41 21.91 -23.94
N ASP A 81 -17.65 21.58 -22.68
CA ASP A 81 -17.78 22.56 -21.60
C ASP A 81 -16.42 23.25 -21.33
N PRO A 82 -16.39 24.59 -21.09
CA PRO A 82 -15.15 25.36 -20.94
C PRO A 82 -14.37 25.08 -19.65
N PHE A 83 -14.83 24.17 -18.80
CA PHE A 83 -14.12 23.83 -17.58
C PHE A 83 -12.97 22.86 -17.83
N GLU A 84 -11.76 23.35 -17.68
CA GLU A 84 -10.59 22.46 -17.64
C GLU A 84 -10.73 21.44 -16.50
N PRO A 85 -10.44 20.14 -16.76
CA PRO A 85 -10.48 19.12 -15.73
C PRO A 85 -9.50 19.45 -14.60
N VAL A 86 -9.93 19.23 -13.34
CA VAL A 86 -8.97 19.23 -12.23
C VAL A 86 -8.08 17.99 -12.32
N LYS A 87 -6.77 18.17 -12.15
CA LYS A 87 -5.81 17.08 -12.30
C LYS A 87 -5.44 16.48 -10.95
N ILE A 88 -5.60 15.15 -10.86
CA ILE A 88 -5.15 14.32 -9.72
C ILE A 88 -4.02 13.45 -10.22
N GLY A 89 -2.85 13.53 -9.58
CA GLY A 89 -1.72 12.68 -9.87
C GLY A 89 -1.88 11.29 -9.22
N VAL A 90 -1.42 10.24 -9.90
CA VAL A 90 -1.31 8.89 -9.34
C VAL A 90 0.13 8.44 -9.50
N LEU A 91 0.85 8.30 -8.40
CA LEU A 91 2.24 7.85 -8.37
C LEU A 91 2.31 6.38 -7.98
N VAL A 92 2.45 5.51 -8.97
CA VAL A 92 2.51 4.06 -8.77
C VAL A 92 3.95 3.62 -8.61
N ASP A 93 4.33 3.14 -7.44
CA ASP A 93 5.72 2.82 -7.09
C ASP A 93 5.99 1.34 -6.78
N MET A 94 4.98 0.49 -6.86
CA MET A 94 5.10 -0.94 -6.58
C MET A 94 4.60 -1.79 -7.75
N ASP A 95 5.33 -2.83 -8.09
CA ASP A 95 4.98 -3.80 -9.14
C ASP A 95 4.69 -5.16 -8.53
N ILE A 96 3.43 -5.42 -8.20
CA ILE A 96 2.97 -6.71 -7.68
C ILE A 96 1.74 -7.15 -8.47
N GLY A 97 1.88 -8.15 -9.31
CA GLY A 97 0.76 -8.81 -10.00
C GLY A 97 -0.20 -7.83 -10.70
N GLN A 98 -1.50 -7.93 -10.39
CA GLN A 98 -2.55 -7.04 -10.93
C GLN A 98 -2.70 -5.71 -10.18
N LEU A 99 -1.71 -5.33 -9.39
CA LEU A 99 -1.78 -4.17 -8.50
C LEU A 99 -2.17 -2.88 -9.22
N LEU A 100 -1.71 -2.67 -10.45
CA LEU A 100 -2.03 -1.45 -11.18
C LEU A 100 -3.52 -1.33 -11.49
N ALA A 101 -4.17 -2.42 -11.90
CA ALA A 101 -5.62 -2.45 -12.11
C ALA A 101 -6.37 -2.30 -10.79
N ASP A 102 -5.89 -2.95 -9.72
CA ASP A 102 -6.47 -2.84 -8.37
C ASP A 102 -6.23 -1.47 -7.73
N TRP A 103 -5.36 -0.65 -8.30
CA TRP A 103 -5.18 0.75 -7.91
C TRP A 103 -6.06 1.70 -8.74
N LEU A 104 -6.00 1.60 -10.08
CA LEU A 104 -6.65 2.58 -10.96
C LEU A 104 -8.16 2.39 -11.03
N ASP A 105 -8.67 1.17 -11.11
CA ASP A 105 -10.11 0.92 -11.19
C ASP A 105 -10.89 1.46 -9.99
N PRO A 106 -10.49 1.17 -8.72
CA PRO A 106 -11.19 1.72 -7.57
C PRO A 106 -10.99 3.23 -7.42
N THR A 107 -9.86 3.78 -7.89
CA THR A 107 -9.65 5.24 -7.96
C THR A 107 -10.68 5.89 -8.89
N ILE A 108 -10.90 5.30 -10.07
CA ILE A 108 -11.93 5.77 -11.03
C ILE A 108 -13.32 5.64 -10.39
N LEU A 109 -13.65 4.48 -9.81
CA LEU A 109 -14.93 4.26 -9.15
C LEU A 109 -15.20 5.29 -8.04
N ALA A 110 -14.20 5.58 -7.22
CA ALA A 110 -14.33 6.53 -6.12
C ALA A 110 -14.67 7.94 -6.60
N ILE A 111 -14.09 8.37 -7.72
CA ILE A 111 -14.37 9.65 -8.34
C ILE A 111 -15.77 9.64 -8.96
N GLU A 112 -16.12 8.57 -9.69
CA GLU A 112 -17.48 8.39 -10.27
C GLU A 112 -18.53 8.41 -9.17
N ASP A 113 -18.31 7.73 -8.05
CA ASP A 113 -19.23 7.70 -6.91
C ASP A 113 -19.38 9.09 -6.28
N ALA A 114 -18.27 9.82 -6.08
CA ALA A 114 -18.32 11.18 -5.54
C ALA A 114 -19.09 12.16 -6.46
N MET A 115 -18.95 12.01 -7.76
CA MET A 115 -19.74 12.77 -8.74
C MET A 115 -21.21 12.40 -8.72
N ASN A 116 -21.52 11.10 -8.63
CA ASN A 116 -22.91 10.61 -8.54
C ASN A 116 -23.60 11.05 -7.25
N GLU A 117 -22.87 11.14 -6.16
CA GLU A 117 -23.32 11.65 -4.87
C GLU A 117 -23.45 13.19 -4.84
N GLY A 118 -22.96 13.89 -5.86
CA GLY A 118 -22.97 15.35 -5.94
C GLY A 118 -21.89 16.02 -5.08
N VAL A 119 -20.86 15.31 -4.69
CA VAL A 119 -19.72 15.84 -3.94
C VAL A 119 -18.88 16.76 -4.83
N TYR A 120 -18.75 16.39 -6.11
CA TYR A 120 -17.98 17.17 -7.10
C TYR A 120 -18.68 17.13 -8.46
N ASP A 121 -18.75 18.26 -9.15
CA ASP A 121 -19.54 18.45 -10.36
C ASP A 121 -18.74 18.82 -11.61
N ARG A 122 -17.41 18.76 -11.54
CA ARG A 122 -16.51 19.12 -12.65
C ARG A 122 -15.72 17.91 -13.14
N PRO A 123 -15.21 17.93 -14.38
CA PRO A 123 -14.34 16.87 -14.89
C PRO A 123 -13.08 16.70 -14.04
N VAL A 124 -12.64 15.45 -13.88
CA VAL A 124 -11.40 15.08 -13.21
C VAL A 124 -10.50 14.36 -14.19
N GLN A 125 -9.25 14.76 -14.27
CA GLN A 125 -8.21 14.07 -15.05
C GLN A 125 -7.24 13.36 -14.12
N LEU A 126 -7.14 12.05 -14.24
CA LEU A 126 -6.09 11.28 -13.61
C LEU A 126 -4.82 11.31 -14.47
N VAL A 127 -3.72 11.74 -13.90
CA VAL A 127 -2.40 11.77 -14.52
C VAL A 127 -1.55 10.71 -13.81
N VAL A 128 -1.14 9.66 -14.53
CA VAL A 128 -0.47 8.50 -13.93
C VAL A 128 1.02 8.54 -14.20
N ALA A 129 1.83 8.56 -13.16
CA ALA A 129 3.28 8.36 -13.21
C ALA A 129 3.62 6.93 -12.80
N ASP A 130 4.17 6.16 -13.73
CA ASP A 130 4.59 4.79 -13.50
C ASP A 130 6.05 4.75 -13.03
N ALA A 131 6.22 4.66 -11.72
CA ALA A 131 7.51 4.52 -11.06
C ALA A 131 7.74 3.10 -10.52
N ARG A 132 6.97 2.12 -11.01
CA ARG A 132 7.06 0.74 -10.54
C ARG A 132 8.47 0.17 -10.65
N GLY A 133 8.81 -0.68 -9.72
CA GLY A 133 10.11 -1.36 -9.63
C GLY A 133 10.18 -2.18 -8.36
N LEU A 134 11.34 -2.76 -8.12
CA LEU A 134 11.59 -3.44 -6.86
C LEU A 134 11.58 -2.41 -5.73
N PRO A 135 10.94 -2.73 -4.61
CA PRO A 135 10.98 -1.88 -3.44
C PRO A 135 12.43 -1.53 -3.08
N ARG A 136 12.67 -0.23 -2.76
CA ARG A 136 13.97 0.39 -2.41
C ARG A 136 14.93 0.69 -3.58
N GLU A 137 14.66 0.22 -4.79
CA GLU A 137 15.54 0.50 -5.93
C GLU A 137 14.96 1.58 -6.85
N ASN A 138 13.68 1.88 -6.70
CA ASN A 138 12.94 2.78 -7.60
C ASN A 138 12.79 4.21 -7.08
N PHE A 139 13.47 4.60 -6.00
CA PHE A 139 13.33 5.93 -5.40
C PHE A 139 13.50 7.08 -6.39
N LEU A 140 14.54 7.02 -7.26
CA LEU A 140 14.75 8.07 -8.26
C LEU A 140 13.61 8.17 -9.28
N LYS A 141 12.98 7.04 -9.62
CA LYS A 141 11.77 7.03 -10.47
C LYS A 141 10.59 7.67 -9.76
N CYS A 142 10.39 7.35 -8.48
CA CYS A 142 9.36 7.96 -7.65
C CYS A 142 9.54 9.47 -7.55
N ARG A 143 10.77 9.93 -7.30
CA ARG A 143 11.10 11.34 -7.24
C ARG A 143 10.75 12.06 -8.57
N LYS A 144 11.25 11.55 -9.68
CA LYS A 144 10.97 12.10 -11.02
C LYS A 144 9.48 12.04 -11.35
N GLY A 145 8.80 10.94 -10.98
CA GLY A 145 7.36 10.78 -11.17
C GLY A 145 6.57 11.83 -10.40
N TYR A 146 6.90 12.07 -9.13
CA TYR A 146 6.26 13.09 -8.33
C TYR A 146 6.50 14.50 -8.89
N GLU A 147 7.76 14.86 -9.20
CA GLU A 147 8.12 16.15 -9.81
C GLU A 147 7.33 16.36 -11.11
N TRP A 148 7.28 15.35 -11.96
CA TRP A 148 6.55 15.41 -13.22
C TRP A 148 5.04 15.60 -13.01
N LEU A 149 4.40 14.89 -12.07
CA LEU A 149 2.98 15.07 -11.76
C LEU A 149 2.67 16.51 -11.33
N VAL A 150 3.51 17.09 -10.47
CA VAL A 150 3.36 18.48 -10.05
C VAL A 150 3.52 19.42 -11.23
N ASP A 151 4.51 19.20 -12.10
CA ASP A 151 4.75 20.02 -13.30
C ASP A 151 3.62 19.88 -14.36
N GLN A 152 2.86 18.76 -14.35
CA GLN A 152 1.62 18.64 -15.14
C GLN A 152 0.44 19.42 -14.56
N GLY A 153 0.58 20.06 -13.41
CA GLY A 153 -0.46 20.83 -12.74
C GLY A 153 -1.42 20.00 -11.91
N CYS A 154 -1.01 18.82 -11.44
CA CYS A 154 -1.79 18.07 -10.46
C CYS A 154 -1.90 18.84 -9.15
N VAL A 155 -3.11 18.89 -8.58
CA VAL A 155 -3.39 19.62 -7.33
C VAL A 155 -3.22 18.75 -6.08
N VAL A 156 -3.17 17.44 -6.27
CA VAL A 156 -2.91 16.44 -5.24
C VAL A 156 -2.35 15.17 -5.90
N VAL A 157 -1.51 14.42 -5.20
CA VAL A 157 -0.93 13.16 -5.68
C VAL A 157 -1.36 12.00 -4.77
N LEU A 158 -1.90 10.93 -5.36
CA LEU A 158 -2.21 9.67 -4.70
C LEU A 158 -0.98 8.75 -4.75
N GLY A 159 -0.52 8.30 -3.60
CA GLY A 159 0.75 7.57 -3.46
C GLY A 159 1.91 8.46 -3.02
N PRO A 160 3.12 7.90 -2.86
CA PRO A 160 3.47 6.51 -3.12
C PRO A 160 2.93 5.53 -2.07
N MET A 161 3.10 4.23 -2.32
CA MET A 161 2.68 3.17 -1.41
C MET A 161 3.82 2.72 -0.49
N ILE A 162 5.03 2.62 -1.01
CA ILE A 162 6.19 2.08 -0.28
C ILE A 162 6.66 3.10 0.76
N SER A 163 6.64 2.70 2.04
CA SER A 163 6.98 3.59 3.16
C SER A 163 8.36 4.23 3.04
N ASP A 164 9.36 3.49 2.58
CA ASP A 164 10.72 4.03 2.40
C ASP A 164 10.74 5.12 1.30
N ASN A 165 9.97 4.98 0.23
CA ASN A 165 9.80 6.02 -0.81
C ASN A 165 9.05 7.24 -0.26
N CYS A 166 7.97 7.03 0.51
CA CYS A 166 7.24 8.09 1.19
C CYS A 166 8.16 8.96 2.04
N LEU A 167 8.93 8.32 2.93
CA LEU A 167 9.85 9.02 3.84
C LEU A 167 10.93 9.82 3.10
N GLN A 168 11.45 9.27 1.99
CA GLN A 168 12.46 9.96 1.19
C GLN A 168 11.89 11.12 0.37
N LEU A 169 10.61 11.05 -0.04
CA LEU A 169 9.94 12.11 -0.79
C LEU A 169 9.40 13.25 0.08
N GLN A 170 9.27 13.05 1.38
CA GLN A 170 8.63 14.00 2.30
C GLN A 170 9.13 15.44 2.16
N SER A 171 10.44 15.64 2.15
CA SER A 171 11.01 16.99 2.01
C SER A 171 10.65 17.64 0.67
N LEU A 172 10.69 16.88 -0.41
CA LEU A 172 10.31 17.35 -1.74
C LEU A 172 8.82 17.70 -1.81
N ILE A 173 7.96 16.88 -1.22
CA ILE A 173 6.51 17.13 -1.18
C ILE A 173 6.23 18.45 -0.46
N ASN A 174 6.85 18.68 0.69
CA ASN A 174 6.69 19.92 1.43
C ASN A 174 7.27 21.13 0.67
N GLU A 175 8.42 20.98 -0.01
CA GLU A 175 9.04 22.04 -0.83
C GLU A 175 8.16 22.42 -2.03
N ARG A 176 7.53 21.44 -2.69
CA ARG A 176 6.69 21.67 -3.88
C ARG A 176 5.27 22.12 -3.54
N HIS A 177 4.88 22.12 -2.29
CA HIS A 177 3.56 22.53 -1.79
C HIS A 177 2.39 21.82 -2.50
N CYS A 178 2.57 20.59 -2.95
CA CYS A 178 1.52 19.78 -3.57
C CYS A 178 1.31 18.52 -2.73
N SER A 179 0.14 18.41 -2.11
CA SER A 179 -0.12 17.34 -1.15
C SER A 179 0.00 15.96 -1.78
N SER A 180 0.62 15.04 -1.03
CA SER A 180 0.63 13.61 -1.34
C SER A 180 -0.19 12.86 -0.29
N ILE A 181 -1.08 11.99 -0.73
CA ILE A 181 -1.81 11.06 0.12
C ILE A 181 -1.18 9.69 -0.05
N GLY A 182 -0.18 9.40 0.78
CA GLY A 182 0.57 8.13 0.73
C GLY A 182 -0.18 6.99 1.41
N TRP A 183 0.19 5.75 1.07
CA TRP A 183 -0.37 4.54 1.70
C TRP A 183 0.54 4.00 2.81
N THR A 184 1.38 4.83 3.37
CA THR A 184 2.39 4.42 4.34
C THR A 184 1.87 4.38 5.77
N GLY A 185 2.21 3.31 6.49
CA GLY A 185 2.08 3.23 7.94
C GLY A 185 3.25 3.87 8.69
N ALA A 186 4.22 4.46 7.99
CA ALA A 186 5.36 5.13 8.61
C ALA A 186 4.93 6.44 9.29
N TRP A 187 4.95 6.46 10.62
CA TRP A 187 4.44 7.56 11.44
C TRP A 187 5.14 8.91 11.19
N ARG A 188 6.39 8.87 10.72
CA ARG A 188 7.19 10.07 10.42
C ARG A 188 6.84 10.76 9.11
N PHE A 189 6.01 10.13 8.26
CA PHE A 189 5.64 10.71 6.97
C PHE A 189 4.69 11.89 7.10
N SER A 190 3.79 11.89 8.07
CA SER A 190 2.82 12.98 8.27
C SER A 190 3.55 14.31 8.51
N SER A 191 3.28 15.30 7.65
CA SER A 191 3.84 16.66 7.73
C SER A 191 2.97 17.61 6.90
N ASP A 192 3.35 18.87 6.72
CA ASP A 192 2.51 19.94 6.18
C ASP A 192 1.73 19.59 4.90
N TYR A 193 2.36 18.87 3.95
CA TYR A 193 1.74 18.45 2.69
C TYR A 193 1.71 16.92 2.53
N CYS A 194 2.04 16.18 3.58
CA CYS A 194 2.06 14.72 3.57
C CYS A 194 0.92 14.14 4.40
N PHE A 195 -0.04 13.53 3.73
CA PHE A 195 -1.21 12.88 4.30
C PHE A 195 -1.11 11.37 4.13
N THR A 196 -1.79 10.59 4.97
CA THR A 196 -1.83 9.13 4.80
C THR A 196 -3.26 8.59 4.86
N VAL A 197 -3.59 7.77 3.87
CA VAL A 197 -4.66 6.75 3.97
C VAL A 197 -3.90 5.44 3.99
N ALA A 198 -3.48 5.03 5.19
CA ALA A 198 -2.35 4.13 5.37
C ALA A 198 -2.71 2.67 5.15
N ASN A 199 -1.77 1.91 4.58
CA ASN A 199 -1.73 0.47 4.75
C ASN A 199 -1.01 0.16 6.06
N GLY A 200 -1.77 -0.13 7.11
CA GLY A 200 -1.23 -0.36 8.43
C GLY A 200 -0.84 0.91 9.20
N ASP A 201 -0.19 0.72 10.31
CA ASP A 201 0.44 1.74 11.15
C ASP A 201 1.61 1.09 11.88
N ILE A 202 2.83 1.31 11.40
CA ILE A 202 4.03 0.59 11.84
C ILE A 202 4.19 0.57 13.38
N PRO A 203 3.99 1.68 14.10
CA PRO A 203 4.01 1.66 15.57
C PRO A 203 2.97 0.70 16.15
N THR A 204 1.74 0.83 15.72
CA THR A 204 0.61 0.01 16.20
C THR A 204 0.82 -1.47 15.89
N GLU A 205 1.31 -1.79 14.69
CA GLU A 205 1.55 -3.17 14.27
C GLU A 205 2.62 -3.88 15.10
N GLY A 206 3.72 -3.21 15.39
CA GLY A 206 4.78 -3.77 16.26
C GLY A 206 4.23 -4.10 17.66
N VAL A 207 3.43 -3.18 18.22
CA VAL A 207 2.76 -3.37 19.52
C VAL A 207 1.73 -4.50 19.44
N MET A 208 0.85 -4.51 18.45
CA MET A 208 -0.17 -5.57 18.26
C MET A 208 0.45 -6.96 18.14
N CYS A 209 1.51 -7.11 17.35
CA CYS A 209 2.19 -8.39 17.18
C CYS A 209 2.81 -8.89 18.50
N ALA A 210 3.43 -8.01 19.28
CA ALA A 210 3.98 -8.35 20.58
C ALA A 210 2.88 -8.75 21.58
N GLN A 211 1.79 -8.00 21.63
CA GLN A 211 0.62 -8.28 22.49
C GLN A 211 -0.08 -9.58 22.09
N TRP A 212 -0.19 -9.85 20.78
CA TRP A 212 -0.74 -11.10 20.28
C TRP A 212 0.09 -12.31 20.75
N LEU A 213 1.42 -12.24 20.62
CA LEU A 213 2.32 -13.31 21.12
C LEU A 213 2.21 -13.50 22.64
N ALA A 214 2.17 -12.39 23.38
CA ALA A 214 1.97 -12.45 24.85
C ALA A 214 0.62 -13.04 25.22
N GLY A 215 -0.45 -12.71 24.49
CA GLY A 215 -1.80 -13.25 24.68
C GLY A 215 -1.89 -14.75 24.43
N LYS A 216 -1.04 -15.31 23.55
CA LYS A 216 -0.88 -16.77 23.36
C LYS A 216 -0.04 -17.41 24.49
N GLY A 217 0.50 -16.62 25.42
CA GLY A 217 1.29 -17.08 26.56
C GLY A 217 2.80 -17.22 26.30
N PHE A 218 3.29 -16.79 25.12
CA PHE A 218 4.70 -16.94 24.75
C PHE A 218 5.58 -15.96 25.52
N LYS A 219 6.73 -16.45 25.98
CA LYS A 219 7.75 -15.68 26.72
C LYS A 219 9.08 -15.59 26.00
N LYS A 220 9.29 -16.44 25.00
CA LYS A 220 10.52 -16.49 24.20
C LYS A 220 10.18 -16.45 22.72
N VAL A 221 10.65 -15.43 22.00
CA VAL A 221 10.29 -15.20 20.61
C VAL A 221 11.54 -14.95 19.77
N GLY A 222 11.60 -15.58 18.60
CA GLY A 222 12.57 -15.23 17.57
C GLY A 222 12.08 -14.03 16.78
N MET A 223 12.99 -13.13 16.41
CA MET A 223 12.65 -11.92 15.65
C MET A 223 13.45 -11.84 14.36
N PHE A 224 12.73 -11.66 13.26
CA PHE A 224 13.31 -11.26 11.98
C PHE A 224 12.79 -9.87 11.61
N TRP A 225 13.64 -9.07 10.98
CA TRP A 225 13.23 -7.78 10.42
C TRP A 225 14.04 -7.44 9.17
N GLU A 226 13.42 -6.72 8.25
CA GLU A 226 14.04 -6.37 7.00
C GLU A 226 14.93 -5.14 7.11
N GLN A 227 16.02 -5.17 6.37
CA GLN A 227 16.93 -4.03 6.25
C GLN A 227 16.18 -2.83 5.64
N GLY A 228 16.29 -1.65 6.25
CA GLY A 228 15.66 -0.39 5.81
C GLY A 228 15.11 0.40 6.99
N SER A 229 14.61 1.61 6.72
CA SER A 229 14.06 2.46 7.77
C SER A 229 12.75 1.89 8.34
N SER A 230 11.86 1.45 7.47
CA SER A 230 10.58 0.86 7.89
C SER A 230 10.77 -0.46 8.65
N GLY A 231 11.66 -1.34 8.18
CA GLY A 231 11.95 -2.59 8.89
C GLY A 231 12.56 -2.34 10.28
N ARG A 232 13.40 -1.31 10.42
CA ARG A 232 13.93 -0.89 11.71
C ARG A 232 12.80 -0.39 12.63
N ASP A 233 11.92 0.45 12.13
CA ASP A 233 10.79 0.95 12.92
C ASP A 233 9.90 -0.23 13.41
N TYR A 234 9.58 -1.19 12.54
CA TYR A 234 8.89 -2.42 12.95
C TYR A 234 9.61 -3.16 14.09
N ALA A 235 10.93 -3.32 13.97
CA ALA A 235 11.74 -3.99 14.99
C ALA A 235 11.77 -3.21 16.31
N ASP A 236 11.90 -1.90 16.25
CA ASP A 236 12.01 -1.04 17.43
C ASP A 236 10.71 -1.03 18.24
N PHE A 237 9.56 -0.83 17.60
CA PHE A 237 8.26 -0.86 18.29
C PHE A 237 7.92 -2.25 18.84
N PHE A 238 8.23 -3.31 18.10
CA PHE A 238 8.04 -4.66 18.59
C PHE A 238 8.94 -4.94 19.82
N ARG A 239 10.21 -4.56 19.78
CA ARG A 239 11.18 -4.80 20.84
C ARG A 239 10.80 -4.07 22.13
N GLU A 240 10.40 -2.80 22.01
CA GLU A 240 9.97 -1.99 23.16
C GLU A 240 8.76 -2.66 23.83
N GLU A 241 7.75 -3.03 23.09
CA GLU A 241 6.56 -3.68 23.64
C GLU A 241 6.85 -5.10 24.16
N ALA A 242 7.65 -5.88 23.46
CA ALA A 242 8.08 -7.21 23.93
C ALA A 242 8.79 -7.10 25.29
N GLN A 243 9.67 -6.11 25.46
CA GLN A 243 10.33 -5.85 26.74
C GLN A 243 9.30 -5.50 27.83
N ARG A 244 8.33 -4.64 27.53
CA ARG A 244 7.26 -4.24 28.48
C ARG A 244 6.42 -5.45 28.93
N LEU A 245 6.18 -6.40 28.03
CA LEU A 245 5.39 -7.62 28.28
C LEU A 245 6.20 -8.78 28.89
N GLY A 246 7.50 -8.58 29.11
CA GLY A 246 8.40 -9.61 29.63
C GLY A 246 8.68 -10.73 28.63
N ILE A 247 8.58 -10.45 27.33
CA ILE A 247 8.97 -11.38 26.26
C ILE A 247 10.48 -11.23 26.04
N THR A 248 11.20 -12.34 26.06
CA THR A 248 12.61 -12.42 25.72
C THR A 248 12.77 -12.67 24.22
N ILE A 249 13.45 -11.78 23.51
CA ILE A 249 13.87 -12.03 22.13
C ILE A 249 15.10 -12.95 22.18
N THR A 250 14.91 -14.20 21.79
CA THR A 250 15.95 -15.25 21.87
C THR A 250 17.06 -15.04 20.84
N ARG A 251 16.66 -14.56 19.67
CA ARG A 251 17.54 -14.20 18.56
C ARG A 251 16.89 -13.14 17.70
N GLU A 252 17.67 -12.17 17.31
CA GLU A 252 17.28 -11.13 16.36
C GLU A 252 18.12 -11.27 15.07
N VAL A 253 17.44 -11.26 13.92
CA VAL A 253 18.08 -11.42 12.61
C VAL A 253 17.57 -10.33 11.65
N ARG A 254 18.50 -9.55 11.12
CA ARG A 254 18.22 -8.59 10.05
C ARG A 254 18.36 -9.26 8.69
N LEU A 255 17.32 -9.19 7.88
CA LEU A 255 17.24 -9.79 6.56
C LEU A 255 17.50 -8.75 5.46
N GLY A 256 18.30 -9.13 4.47
CA GLY A 256 18.37 -8.44 3.19
C GLY A 256 17.27 -8.92 2.23
N PRO A 257 17.21 -8.35 1.00
CA PRO A 257 16.20 -8.74 -0.01
C PRO A 257 16.28 -10.22 -0.41
N ASN A 258 17.48 -10.81 -0.41
CA ASN A 258 17.72 -12.23 -0.69
C ASN A 258 18.26 -12.90 0.59
N PRO A 259 17.40 -13.32 1.50
CA PRO A 259 17.85 -13.89 2.77
C PRO A 259 18.55 -15.23 2.56
N ARG A 260 19.72 -15.37 3.18
CA ARG A 260 20.48 -16.63 3.20
C ARG A 260 20.55 -17.19 4.62
N GLY A 261 20.72 -18.49 4.75
CA GLY A 261 20.92 -19.14 6.04
C GLY A 261 19.69 -19.11 6.96
N LEU A 262 18.48 -19.00 6.41
CA LEU A 262 17.25 -19.00 7.22
C LEU A 262 17.09 -20.27 8.04
N VAL A 263 17.48 -21.43 7.48
CA VAL A 263 17.47 -22.73 8.19
C VAL A 263 18.34 -22.66 9.44
N ASP A 264 19.56 -22.13 9.33
CA ASP A 264 20.50 -22.01 10.46
C ASP A 264 19.95 -21.04 11.53
N HIS A 265 19.39 -19.91 11.08
CA HIS A 265 18.80 -18.94 12.00
C HIS A 265 17.60 -19.51 12.74
N LEU A 266 16.69 -20.20 12.05
CA LEU A 266 15.53 -20.84 12.64
C LEU A 266 15.94 -22.01 13.56
N SER A 267 16.95 -22.82 13.17
CA SER A 267 17.49 -23.88 14.04
C SER A 267 18.02 -23.30 15.36
N ALA A 268 18.81 -22.22 15.27
CA ALA A 268 19.32 -21.56 16.47
C ALA A 268 18.21 -20.94 17.34
N MET A 269 17.12 -20.43 16.74
CA MET A 269 15.95 -19.95 17.49
C MET A 269 15.23 -21.10 18.19
N ARG A 270 15.03 -22.23 17.52
CA ARG A 270 14.44 -23.43 18.11
C ARG A 270 15.28 -23.96 19.26
N GLU A 271 16.60 -24.03 19.10
CA GLU A 271 17.54 -24.47 20.14
C GLU A 271 17.56 -23.53 21.36
N ALA A 272 17.39 -22.20 21.12
CA ALA A 272 17.23 -21.22 22.20
C ALA A 272 15.86 -21.24 22.86
N GLY A 273 14.95 -22.12 22.42
CA GLY A 273 13.63 -22.33 22.99
C GLY A 273 12.62 -21.22 22.56
N SER A 274 12.74 -20.69 21.36
CA SER A 274 11.72 -19.78 20.81
C SER A 274 10.38 -20.50 20.71
N GLU A 275 9.33 -19.89 21.24
CA GLU A 275 7.95 -20.40 21.26
C GLU A 275 7.14 -19.84 20.09
N GLY A 276 7.58 -18.69 19.53
CA GLY A 276 6.96 -18.03 18.40
C GLY A 276 7.96 -17.20 17.60
N ILE A 277 7.53 -16.75 16.43
CA ILE A 277 8.33 -15.94 15.50
C ILE A 277 7.59 -14.65 15.17
N TYR A 278 8.30 -13.53 15.24
CA TYR A 278 7.87 -12.24 14.70
C TYR A 278 8.68 -11.89 13.45
N TYR A 279 7.99 -11.32 12.43
CA TYR A 279 8.62 -10.81 11.22
C TYR A 279 8.13 -9.40 10.91
N GLY A 280 9.06 -8.42 10.96
CA GLY A 280 8.82 -7.02 10.64
C GLY A 280 9.40 -6.60 9.30
N GLY A 281 8.57 -6.17 8.36
CA GLY A 281 9.02 -5.70 7.04
C GLY A 281 7.97 -5.88 5.94
N TYR A 282 8.44 -5.87 4.69
CA TYR A 282 7.60 -5.95 3.48
C TYR A 282 7.24 -7.39 3.05
N GLY A 283 7.69 -8.40 3.79
CA GLY A 283 7.31 -9.79 3.53
C GLY A 283 8.14 -10.53 2.47
N TYR A 284 9.28 -9.99 2.01
CA TYR A 284 10.07 -10.61 0.93
C TYR A 284 10.58 -12.02 1.24
N ALA A 285 10.77 -12.34 2.51
CA ALA A 285 11.31 -13.62 2.93
C ALA A 285 10.25 -14.72 3.12
N THR A 286 8.95 -14.44 2.95
CA THR A 286 7.88 -15.38 3.32
C THR A 286 8.00 -16.74 2.64
N PHE A 287 8.29 -16.78 1.33
CA PHE A 287 8.50 -18.03 0.61
C PHE A 287 9.73 -18.81 1.08
N HIS A 288 10.80 -18.10 1.43
CA HIS A 288 12.00 -18.70 1.97
C HIS A 288 11.75 -19.31 3.36
N PHE A 289 10.91 -18.66 4.17
CA PHE A 289 10.48 -19.18 5.46
C PHE A 289 9.68 -20.47 5.31
N ALA A 290 8.70 -20.54 4.40
CA ALA A 290 7.91 -21.74 4.18
C ALA A 290 8.80 -22.96 3.90
N LYS A 291 9.81 -22.80 3.02
CA LYS A 291 10.78 -23.83 2.72
C LYS A 291 11.65 -24.20 3.92
N ALA A 292 12.14 -23.22 4.67
CA ALA A 292 13.02 -23.44 5.81
C ALA A 292 12.28 -24.13 6.98
N PHE A 293 11.01 -23.78 7.24
CA PHE A 293 10.18 -24.46 8.23
C PHE A 293 9.93 -25.93 7.85
N ALA A 294 9.62 -26.19 6.58
CA ALA A 294 9.43 -27.55 6.08
C ALA A 294 10.72 -28.39 6.20
N GLU A 295 11.88 -27.84 5.87
CA GLU A 295 13.18 -28.50 5.97
C GLU A 295 13.52 -28.85 7.42
N LEU A 296 13.21 -27.95 8.38
CA LEU A 296 13.47 -28.17 9.81
C LEU A 296 12.41 -29.05 10.48
N GLY A 297 11.27 -29.30 9.85
CA GLY A 297 10.13 -29.95 10.49
C GLY A 297 9.70 -29.18 11.75
N TRP A 298 9.73 -27.85 11.71
CA TRP A 298 9.37 -26.96 12.81
C TRP A 298 8.33 -25.95 12.33
N ASP A 299 7.15 -25.96 12.95
CA ASP A 299 6.01 -25.09 12.60
C ASP A 299 5.60 -24.25 13.82
N PRO A 300 6.41 -23.22 14.21
CA PRO A 300 6.07 -22.37 15.33
C PRO A 300 4.95 -21.40 14.96
N PRO A 301 4.13 -20.98 15.95
CA PRO A 301 3.27 -19.82 15.79
C PRO A 301 4.07 -18.61 15.32
N ARG A 302 3.54 -17.90 14.34
CA ARG A 302 4.27 -16.79 13.71
C ARG A 302 3.35 -15.66 13.33
N VAL A 303 3.83 -14.43 13.51
CA VAL A 303 3.05 -13.21 13.23
C VAL A 303 3.90 -12.18 12.51
N MET A 304 3.26 -11.41 11.63
CA MET A 304 3.90 -10.35 10.88
C MET A 304 3.01 -9.10 10.75
N GLY A 305 3.58 -8.00 10.31
CA GLY A 305 2.85 -6.76 10.04
C GLY A 305 1.98 -6.82 8.79
N THR A 306 1.55 -5.66 8.32
CA THR A 306 0.59 -5.49 7.21
C THR A 306 1.06 -5.99 5.85
N ALA A 307 2.31 -6.36 5.68
CA ALA A 307 2.74 -7.11 4.49
C ALA A 307 1.88 -8.38 4.27
N PHE A 308 1.33 -8.96 5.34
CA PHE A 308 0.41 -10.09 5.29
C PHE A 308 -0.78 -9.83 4.35
N MET A 309 -1.44 -8.69 4.45
CA MET A 309 -2.66 -8.41 3.70
C MET A 309 -2.46 -8.30 2.17
N PHE A 310 -1.26 -7.94 1.71
CA PHE A 310 -0.96 -7.87 0.29
C PHE A 310 -0.80 -9.25 -0.33
N TYR A 311 -0.21 -10.18 0.41
CA TYR A 311 0.13 -11.50 -0.12
C TYR A 311 -0.96 -12.53 0.15
N SER A 312 -1.66 -12.44 1.28
CA SER A 312 -2.66 -13.41 1.69
C SER A 312 -3.86 -13.52 0.73
N ASN A 313 -4.18 -12.44 0.04
CA ASN A 313 -5.25 -12.39 -0.96
C ASN A 313 -4.76 -12.62 -2.41
N SER A 314 -3.49 -12.95 -2.60
CA SER A 314 -2.91 -13.27 -3.90
C SER A 314 -2.78 -14.77 -4.08
N ASN A 315 -3.35 -15.32 -5.17
CA ASN A 315 -3.23 -16.74 -5.46
C ASN A 315 -1.77 -17.22 -5.61
N GLU A 316 -0.88 -16.33 -6.03
CA GLU A 316 0.53 -16.65 -6.27
C GLU A 316 1.37 -16.59 -4.98
N TRP A 317 1.00 -15.70 -4.04
CA TRP A 317 1.83 -15.37 -2.87
C TRP A 317 1.32 -16.01 -1.58
N ALA A 318 0.03 -16.37 -1.53
CA ALA A 318 -0.60 -16.93 -0.34
C ALA A 318 0.10 -18.20 0.18
N ALA A 319 0.62 -19.05 -0.71
CA ALA A 319 1.32 -20.27 -0.33
C ALA A 319 2.54 -20.01 0.59
N GLY A 320 3.21 -18.87 0.45
CA GLY A 320 4.31 -18.47 1.32
C GLY A 320 3.89 -18.02 2.72
N LEU A 321 2.59 -17.78 2.91
CA LEU A 321 2.01 -17.32 4.17
C LEU A 321 1.23 -18.39 4.93
N GLU A 322 1.23 -19.63 4.47
CA GLU A 322 0.56 -20.72 5.17
C GLU A 322 1.03 -20.82 6.62
N GLY A 323 0.08 -20.78 7.56
CA GLY A 323 0.32 -20.79 8.99
C GLY A 323 0.83 -19.47 9.59
N TRP A 324 0.88 -18.38 8.82
CA TRP A 324 1.15 -17.06 9.36
C TRP A 324 -0.12 -16.39 9.87
N HIS A 325 0.03 -15.71 10.99
CA HIS A 325 -0.86 -14.63 11.38
C HIS A 325 -0.27 -13.31 10.89
N GLY A 326 -1.12 -12.34 10.60
CA GLY A 326 -0.62 -11.04 10.20
C GLY A 326 -1.66 -9.94 10.36
N VAL A 327 -1.15 -8.72 10.44
CA VAL A 327 -2.01 -7.54 10.51
C VAL A 327 -2.69 -7.33 9.17
N ASP A 328 -3.99 -7.13 9.21
CA ASP A 328 -4.86 -6.89 8.05
C ASP A 328 -5.77 -5.67 8.34
N GLN A 329 -6.35 -5.12 7.30
CA GLN A 329 -7.32 -4.02 7.38
C GLN A 329 -8.71 -4.43 6.90
N LEU A 330 -8.85 -5.59 6.30
CA LEU A 330 -10.14 -6.18 6.00
C LEU A 330 -10.56 -7.01 7.20
N GLY A 331 -11.52 -6.52 7.96
CA GLY A 331 -12.04 -7.18 9.15
C GLY A 331 -12.80 -8.47 8.86
N GLU A 332 -13.72 -8.80 9.76
CA GLU A 332 -14.64 -9.92 9.55
C GLU A 332 -15.46 -9.70 8.28
N ASP A 333 -15.61 -10.74 7.46
CA ASP A 333 -16.34 -10.68 6.22
C ASP A 333 -17.79 -10.22 6.47
N GLY A 334 -18.21 -9.17 5.76
CA GLY A 334 -19.55 -8.59 5.91
C GLY A 334 -19.73 -7.56 7.04
N ALA A 335 -18.73 -7.37 7.92
CA ALA A 335 -18.84 -6.42 9.02
C ALA A 335 -18.87 -4.94 8.57
N ASN A 336 -18.10 -4.60 7.52
CA ASN A 336 -18.06 -3.25 6.97
C ASN A 336 -19.02 -3.11 5.77
N ALA A 337 -20.17 -2.49 6.00
CA ALA A 337 -21.18 -2.28 4.95
C ALA A 337 -20.69 -1.38 3.80
N ASN A 338 -19.80 -0.43 4.09
CA ASN A 338 -19.22 0.45 3.04
C ASN A 338 -18.30 -0.34 2.11
N TYR A 339 -17.50 -1.26 2.67
CA TYR A 339 -16.67 -2.16 1.87
C TYR A 339 -17.52 -3.03 0.94
N ASN A 340 -18.54 -3.70 1.48
CA ASN A 340 -19.40 -4.58 0.69
C ASN A 340 -20.11 -3.81 -0.43
N ALA A 341 -20.68 -2.65 -0.12
CA ALA A 341 -21.33 -1.80 -1.11
C ALA A 341 -20.35 -1.29 -2.19
N MET A 342 -19.11 -1.00 -1.83
CA MET A 342 -18.05 -0.62 -2.77
C MET A 342 -17.68 -1.80 -3.68
N ILE A 343 -17.47 -3.00 -3.12
CA ILE A 343 -17.13 -4.22 -3.92
C ILE A 343 -18.28 -4.57 -4.90
N ASP A 344 -19.53 -4.44 -4.50
CA ASP A 344 -20.68 -4.68 -5.39
C ASP A 344 -20.67 -3.70 -6.57
N ARG A 345 -20.41 -2.41 -6.33
CA ARG A 345 -20.29 -1.40 -7.39
C ARG A 345 -19.07 -1.64 -8.27
N PHE A 346 -17.95 -2.02 -7.66
CA PHE A 346 -16.72 -2.36 -8.37
C PHE A 346 -16.93 -3.53 -9.34
N GLN A 347 -17.54 -4.62 -8.87
CA GLN A 347 -17.88 -5.76 -9.71
C GLN A 347 -18.82 -5.37 -10.85
N LYS A 348 -19.87 -4.59 -10.55
CA LYS A 348 -20.82 -4.10 -11.55
C LYS A 348 -20.16 -3.23 -12.60
N ARG A 349 -19.21 -2.37 -12.20
CA ARG A 349 -18.56 -1.39 -13.07
C ARG A 349 -17.48 -2.02 -13.94
N PHE A 350 -16.66 -2.93 -13.38
CA PHE A 350 -15.47 -3.46 -14.05
C PHE A 350 -15.58 -4.93 -14.46
N GLY A 351 -16.67 -5.61 -14.11
CA GLY A 351 -16.93 -7.01 -14.52
C GLY A 351 -15.99 -8.02 -13.86
N ARG A 352 -15.29 -7.63 -12.79
CA ARG A 352 -14.37 -8.49 -12.04
C ARG A 352 -14.52 -8.29 -10.54
N VAL A 353 -14.08 -9.27 -9.77
CA VAL A 353 -13.97 -9.19 -8.31
C VAL A 353 -12.50 -9.13 -7.94
N SER A 354 -12.14 -8.21 -7.06
CA SER A 354 -10.88 -8.23 -6.35
C SER A 354 -11.16 -7.96 -4.87
N ARG A 355 -10.66 -8.84 -4.02
CA ARG A 355 -10.73 -8.70 -2.56
C ARG A 355 -9.40 -8.29 -1.96
N ASN A 356 -8.46 -7.84 -2.80
CA ASN A 356 -7.20 -7.30 -2.31
C ASN A 356 -7.48 -5.99 -1.57
N VAL A 357 -6.83 -5.80 -0.43
CA VAL A 357 -6.92 -4.58 0.38
C VAL A 357 -6.57 -3.31 -0.42
N VAL A 358 -5.75 -3.44 -1.46
CA VAL A 358 -5.38 -2.35 -2.37
C VAL A 358 -6.61 -1.68 -2.97
N VAL A 359 -7.66 -2.44 -3.31
CA VAL A 359 -8.90 -1.90 -3.87
C VAL A 359 -9.57 -0.93 -2.88
N ALA A 360 -9.67 -1.31 -1.62
CA ALA A 360 -10.24 -0.46 -0.58
C ALA A 360 -9.35 0.76 -0.27
N LEU A 361 -8.03 0.56 -0.21
CA LEU A 361 -7.07 1.66 0.00
C LEU A 361 -7.13 2.70 -1.12
N ALA A 362 -7.13 2.26 -2.37
CA ALA A 362 -7.20 3.14 -3.53
C ALA A 362 -8.52 3.90 -3.59
N TYR A 363 -9.63 3.21 -3.28
CA TYR A 363 -10.94 3.82 -3.20
C TYR A 363 -10.99 4.92 -2.13
N ASP A 364 -10.60 4.61 -0.89
CA ASP A 364 -10.64 5.57 0.22
C ASP A 364 -9.68 6.75 -0.01
N THR A 365 -8.51 6.49 -0.60
CA THR A 365 -7.53 7.54 -0.95
C THR A 365 -8.08 8.50 -2.00
N ALA A 366 -8.70 7.97 -3.05
CA ALA A 366 -9.30 8.79 -4.09
C ALA A 366 -10.54 9.55 -3.57
N ARG A 367 -11.35 8.92 -2.71
CA ARG A 367 -12.45 9.61 -2.00
C ARG A 367 -11.92 10.78 -1.17
N ALA A 368 -10.83 10.58 -0.42
CA ALA A 368 -10.21 11.66 0.34
C ALA A 368 -9.73 12.80 -0.56
N ALA A 369 -9.08 12.48 -1.68
CA ALA A 369 -8.61 13.50 -2.62
C ALA A 369 -9.75 14.33 -3.20
N ILE A 370 -10.82 13.68 -3.71
CA ILE A 370 -11.94 14.41 -4.31
C ILE A 370 -12.74 15.22 -3.28
N HIS A 371 -12.88 14.72 -2.04
CA HIS A 371 -13.45 15.50 -0.94
C HIS A 371 -12.57 16.69 -0.57
N GLY A 372 -11.23 16.53 -0.57
CA GLY A 372 -10.27 17.61 -0.37
C GLY A 372 -10.44 18.72 -1.42
N ILE A 373 -10.56 18.32 -2.69
CA ILE A 373 -10.81 19.26 -3.81
C ILE A 373 -12.17 19.95 -3.65
N ALA A 374 -13.21 19.20 -3.30
CA ALA A 374 -14.56 19.76 -3.11
C ALA A 374 -14.65 20.73 -1.92
N ASN A 375 -13.85 20.52 -0.87
CA ASN A 375 -13.76 21.40 0.31
C ASN A 375 -12.84 22.62 0.08
N ALA A 376 -12.08 22.64 -1.01
CA ALA A 376 -11.15 23.73 -1.34
C ALA A 376 -11.88 24.96 -1.84
N ALA A 377 -11.40 26.16 -1.53
CA ALA A 377 -11.95 27.39 -2.08
C ALA A 377 -11.66 27.53 -3.58
N MET A 378 -10.52 27.01 -4.03
CA MET A 378 -10.08 26.95 -5.42
C MET A 378 -9.32 25.62 -5.65
N ALA A 379 -9.30 25.13 -6.88
CA ALA A 379 -8.56 23.93 -7.25
C ALA A 379 -7.05 24.24 -7.44
N THR A 380 -6.41 24.73 -6.38
CA THR A 380 -4.95 24.92 -6.30
C THR A 380 -4.36 23.95 -5.26
N PRO A 381 -3.09 23.56 -5.37
CA PRO A 381 -2.49 22.61 -4.44
C PRO A 381 -2.61 23.04 -2.96
N GLU A 382 -2.39 24.34 -2.67
CA GLU A 382 -2.48 24.88 -1.33
C GLU A 382 -3.91 24.82 -0.75
N GLU A 383 -4.92 25.23 -1.56
CA GLU A 383 -6.31 25.18 -1.11
C GLU A 383 -6.82 23.74 -0.99
N VAL A 384 -6.35 22.83 -1.84
CA VAL A 384 -6.66 21.40 -1.72
C VAL A 384 -6.06 20.81 -0.43
N ARG A 385 -4.85 21.21 -0.06
CA ARG A 385 -4.27 20.86 1.26
C ARG A 385 -5.19 21.32 2.40
N ASN A 386 -5.65 22.56 2.37
CA ASN A 386 -6.60 23.10 3.34
C ASN A 386 -7.95 22.36 3.30
N GLY A 387 -8.38 21.95 2.11
CA GLY A 387 -9.60 21.15 1.91
C GLY A 387 -9.50 19.74 2.49
N LEU A 388 -8.34 19.10 2.36
CA LEU A 388 -8.06 17.81 3.00
C LEU A 388 -8.19 17.91 4.53
N GLU A 389 -7.63 18.93 5.14
CA GLU A 389 -7.72 19.16 6.59
C GLU A 389 -9.16 19.42 7.10
N ARG A 390 -10.11 19.67 6.21
CA ARG A 390 -11.55 19.84 6.54
C ARG A 390 -12.34 18.55 6.47
N ILE A 391 -11.76 17.44 6.01
CA ILE A 391 -12.45 16.14 5.95
C ILE A 391 -12.76 15.66 7.36
N ARG A 392 -14.05 15.37 7.62
CA ARG A 392 -14.56 14.84 8.89
C ARG A 392 -15.49 13.66 8.62
N TRP A 393 -15.30 12.60 9.39
CA TRP A 393 -16.23 11.45 9.41
C TRP A 393 -16.51 10.84 8.02
N MET A 394 -15.60 10.93 7.06
CA MET A 394 -15.79 10.28 5.77
C MET A 394 -15.79 8.75 5.97
N PRO A 395 -16.87 8.04 5.62
CA PRO A 395 -16.93 6.60 5.82
C PRO A 395 -15.78 5.89 5.11
N ALA A 396 -15.10 4.98 5.83
CA ALA A 396 -14.02 4.17 5.27
C ALA A 396 -14.53 2.83 4.76
N THR A 397 -13.89 2.31 3.72
CA THR A 397 -14.12 0.95 3.24
C THR A 397 -13.19 -0.06 3.93
N ASN A 398 -12.09 0.40 4.50
CA ASN A 398 -11.20 -0.43 5.31
C ASN A 398 -11.60 -0.45 6.78
N GLY A 399 -11.21 -1.52 7.48
CA GLY A 399 -11.41 -1.68 8.90
C GLY A 399 -12.79 -2.12 9.30
N GLY A 400 -13.10 -1.94 10.59
CA GLY A 400 -14.40 -2.29 11.17
C GLY A 400 -15.55 -1.36 10.76
N PRO A 401 -16.78 -1.66 11.18
CA PRO A 401 -17.98 -0.91 10.76
C PRO A 401 -17.97 0.57 11.14
N SER A 402 -17.20 0.95 12.16
CA SER A 402 -17.10 2.33 12.66
C SER A 402 -15.89 3.10 12.14
N CYS A 403 -15.15 2.53 11.21
CA CYS A 403 -13.98 3.19 10.65
C CYS A 403 -14.35 4.33 9.71
N TYR A 404 -13.58 5.40 9.80
CA TYR A 404 -13.74 6.59 8.97
C TYR A 404 -12.39 7.22 8.66
N VAL A 405 -12.37 8.07 7.63
CA VAL A 405 -11.20 8.90 7.29
C VAL A 405 -11.47 10.32 7.79
N GLN A 406 -10.50 10.88 8.47
CA GLN A 406 -10.51 12.26 8.94
C GLN A 406 -9.09 12.81 8.99
N PHE A 407 -8.96 14.08 8.60
CA PHE A 407 -7.73 14.84 8.78
C PHE A 407 -7.99 16.10 9.61
N GLY A 408 -6.91 16.74 10.05
CA GLY A 408 -6.95 18.01 10.75
C GLY A 408 -5.60 18.72 10.67
N PRO A 409 -5.48 19.99 11.10
CA PRO A 409 -4.26 20.78 10.95
C PRO A 409 -3.01 20.17 11.59
N HIS A 410 -3.20 19.29 12.56
CA HIS A 410 -2.11 18.63 13.31
C HIS A 410 -2.15 17.11 13.22
N ASP A 411 -3.03 16.56 12.38
CA ASP A 411 -3.21 15.13 12.24
C ASP A 411 -3.55 14.78 10.79
N HIS A 412 -2.54 14.39 10.05
CA HIS A 412 -2.65 13.99 8.65
C HIS A 412 -2.72 12.46 8.46
N LYS A 413 -2.93 11.69 9.53
CA LYS A 413 -3.26 10.26 9.44
C LYS A 413 -4.76 10.10 9.20
N GLY A 414 -5.15 9.43 8.12
CA GLY A 414 -6.54 9.35 7.65
C GLY A 414 -7.43 8.45 8.48
N TYR A 415 -7.09 7.17 8.59
CA TYR A 415 -7.94 6.20 9.27
C TYR A 415 -8.07 6.46 10.75
N LYS A 416 -9.32 6.38 11.24
CA LYS A 416 -9.72 6.47 12.63
C LYS A 416 -10.63 5.29 12.98
N GLY A 417 -10.65 4.92 14.25
CA GLY A 417 -11.40 3.76 14.73
C GLY A 417 -10.58 2.47 14.61
N ASP A 418 -11.26 1.32 14.67
CA ASP A 418 -10.62 0.00 14.65
C ASP A 418 -10.39 -0.43 13.20
N PHE A 419 -9.32 0.04 12.59
CA PHE A 419 -9.00 -0.27 11.19
C PHE A 419 -7.98 -1.41 11.04
N LEU A 420 -7.35 -1.87 12.13
CA LEU A 420 -6.40 -2.98 12.12
C LEU A 420 -7.00 -4.20 12.83
N THR A 421 -6.75 -5.36 12.27
CA THR A 421 -7.14 -6.67 12.77
C THR A 421 -5.99 -7.65 12.62
N ILE A 422 -6.10 -8.85 13.18
CA ILE A 422 -5.22 -9.97 12.88
C ILE A 422 -6.01 -11.06 12.19
N ARG A 423 -5.44 -11.58 11.11
CA ARG A 423 -5.97 -12.73 10.37
C ARG A 423 -4.91 -13.84 10.31
N GLU A 424 -5.36 -15.06 10.15
CA GLU A 424 -4.52 -16.23 9.90
C GLU A 424 -4.77 -16.76 8.49
N LEU A 425 -3.72 -17.13 7.77
CA LEU A 425 -3.86 -17.98 6.60
C LEU A 425 -3.59 -19.44 6.99
N ARG A 426 -4.63 -20.27 6.93
CA ARG A 426 -4.56 -21.67 7.29
C ARG A 426 -5.38 -22.53 6.32
N ASP A 427 -4.76 -23.58 5.77
CA ASP A 427 -5.36 -24.47 4.77
C ASP A 427 -5.83 -23.70 3.51
N GLY A 428 -5.11 -22.63 3.14
CA GLY A 428 -5.45 -21.75 2.03
C GLY A 428 -6.64 -20.81 2.31
N GLU A 429 -7.16 -20.79 3.53
CA GLU A 429 -8.29 -19.94 3.93
C GLU A 429 -7.85 -18.86 4.91
N LEU A 430 -8.36 -17.63 4.68
CA LEU A 430 -8.18 -16.52 5.61
C LEU A 430 -9.19 -16.61 6.75
N ARG A 431 -8.68 -16.70 7.98
CA ARG A 431 -9.47 -16.76 9.20
C ARG A 431 -9.29 -15.49 10.00
N PHE A 432 -10.39 -14.93 10.49
CA PHE A 432 -10.38 -13.75 11.33
C PHE A 432 -10.02 -14.12 12.77
N ASP A 433 -8.97 -13.53 13.34
CA ASP A 433 -8.51 -13.74 14.73
C ASP A 433 -8.88 -12.57 15.67
N GLY A 434 -9.74 -11.67 15.22
CA GLY A 434 -10.30 -10.58 16.02
C GLY A 434 -9.71 -9.21 15.73
N TYR A 435 -10.42 -8.19 16.23
CA TYR A 435 -9.91 -6.83 16.29
C TYR A 435 -9.01 -6.68 17.50
N HIS A 436 -7.78 -6.27 17.28
CA HIS A 436 -6.78 -6.10 18.34
C HIS A 436 -6.50 -4.61 18.52
N ARG A 437 -7.10 -4.01 19.56
CA ARG A 437 -6.74 -2.65 19.98
C ARG A 437 -5.46 -2.72 20.80
N PRO A 438 -4.40 -2.02 20.40
CA PRO A 438 -3.20 -1.98 21.22
C PRO A 438 -3.49 -1.28 22.54
N GLU A 439 -3.08 -1.91 23.62
CA GLU A 439 -3.04 -1.28 24.93
C GLU A 439 -1.76 -0.46 25.04
N TRP A 440 -1.89 0.85 24.84
CA TRP A 440 -0.77 1.77 25.05
C TRP A 440 -0.54 1.99 26.53
N PRO A 441 0.73 2.01 26.99
CA PRO A 441 1.00 2.35 28.37
C PRO A 441 0.39 3.73 28.67
N SER A 442 -0.48 3.79 29.68
CA SER A 442 -0.93 5.06 30.24
C SER A 442 0.32 5.81 30.71
N ASN A 443 0.61 6.94 30.07
CA ASN A 443 1.59 7.87 30.61
C ASN A 443 1.12 8.24 32.01
N GLY A 444 1.75 7.64 33.04
CA GLY A 444 1.52 7.92 34.44
C GLY A 444 1.98 9.34 34.81
#